data_da15a57c121b084f40bc3702165610dd
#
_entry.id   da15a57c121b084f40bc3702165610dd
#
_cell.length_a   1.000
_cell.length_b   1.000
_cell.length_c   1.000
_cell.angle_alpha   90.00
_cell.angle_beta   90.00
_cell.angle_gamma   90.00
#
_symmetry.space_group_name_H-M   'P 1'
#
loop_
_entity.id
_entity.type
_entity.pdbx_description
1 polymer ?
#
loop_
_entity_poly.entity_id
_entity_poly.type
_entity_poly.pdbx_seq_one_letter_code
_entity_poly.pdbx_strand_id
1 'polypeptide(L)'
;IVTGGLGVAKNIHGKNVFVEDVVSNSVVILDTTTSSSATTGALKVVGGISTQENLNVGAVAKIISGTDATSKTTGALIVTGGLGVAKNIHGKNVFVEDVVSNSVVILDTTTSSSDTTGALKVVGGISTQENLNVGAVAKVLSDTVSSSKTTGALIVVGGLGVASNIHTSNIYAGYDADETSYIGRSAIGFMGQSDHASFAHIDNNTTANYALKQSAAGTTHLNAKSGQNVSFKINNAEKARLTSGGDFYVNTNTLYVDASTSRVGLDTDSPNANLHAVGNVYVGSTTNSTTTTTGALIVAGGVGVAGQI
;
A
#
# COMPACT_ATOMS: atom_id res chain seq x y z
N ILE A 1 31.02 5.32 87.67
CA ILE A 1 29.84 4.70 87.08
C ILE A 1 28.65 5.54 87.52
N VAL A 2 27.90 6.06 86.57
CA VAL A 2 26.61 6.71 86.82
C VAL A 2 25.49 5.73 86.53
N THR A 3 24.78 5.26 87.53
CA THR A 3 23.71 4.26 87.43
C THR A 3 22.36 4.86 87.10
N GLY A 4 22.30 6.15 86.90
CA GLY A 4 21.12 6.91 86.45
C GLY A 4 21.47 7.73 85.18
N GLY A 5 20.58 8.66 84.79
CA GLY A 5 20.84 9.51 83.63
C GLY A 5 21.97 10.51 83.87
N LEU A 6 22.82 10.76 82.92
CA LEU A 6 23.79 11.83 82.93
C LEU A 6 23.21 13.08 82.26
N GLY A 7 22.92 14.09 83.03
CA GLY A 7 22.51 15.42 82.54
C GLY A 7 23.78 16.24 82.20
N VAL A 8 23.98 16.59 80.93
CA VAL A 8 25.05 17.47 80.48
C VAL A 8 24.44 18.76 79.92
N ALA A 9 24.68 19.88 80.61
CA ALA A 9 24.05 21.18 80.25
C ALA A 9 24.71 21.82 79.01
N LYS A 10 25.90 21.34 78.56
CA LYS A 10 26.57 21.83 77.37
C LYS A 10 27.05 20.65 76.47
N ASN A 11 28.35 20.40 76.36
CA ASN A 11 28.90 19.44 75.42
C ASN A 11 29.51 18.22 76.13
N ILE A 12 29.36 17.04 75.54
CA ILE A 12 30.16 15.87 75.88
C ILE A 12 31.32 15.81 74.88
N HIS A 13 32.55 15.91 75.38
CA HIS A 13 33.77 15.76 74.59
C HIS A 13 34.39 14.40 74.90
N GLY A 14 34.50 13.59 73.88
CA GLY A 14 35.16 12.27 73.99
C GLY A 14 35.61 11.75 72.63
N LYS A 15 36.66 10.91 72.62
CA LYS A 15 37.13 10.29 71.41
C LYS A 15 36.08 9.32 70.83
N ASN A 16 35.37 8.62 71.71
CA ASN A 16 34.25 7.73 71.38
C ASN A 16 33.11 7.94 72.43
N VAL A 17 31.89 8.05 71.96
CA VAL A 17 30.70 8.08 72.80
C VAL A 17 29.81 6.90 72.37
N PHE A 18 29.56 5.96 73.27
CA PHE A 18 28.71 4.78 73.04
C PHE A 18 27.35 5.03 73.69
N VAL A 19 26.29 5.02 72.92
CA VAL A 19 24.93 5.14 73.41
C VAL A 19 24.09 4.05 72.75
N GLU A 20 23.12 3.47 73.47
CA GLU A 20 22.17 2.52 72.92
C GLU A 20 21.15 3.21 72.02
N ASP A 21 20.59 4.33 72.51
CA ASP A 21 19.60 5.09 71.78
C ASP A 21 19.95 6.60 71.79
N VAL A 22 19.81 7.24 70.65
CA VAL A 22 19.90 8.70 70.53
C VAL A 22 18.50 9.26 70.27
N VAL A 23 17.86 9.89 71.28
CA VAL A 23 16.61 10.63 71.11
C VAL A 23 16.95 12.11 71.13
N SER A 24 16.87 12.78 70.03
CA SER A 24 17.26 14.17 69.85
C SER A 24 16.40 14.90 68.85
N ASN A 25 16.18 16.19 69.07
CA ASN A 25 15.50 17.05 68.07
C ASN A 25 16.35 17.28 66.83
N SER A 26 17.68 17.16 66.93
CA SER A 26 18.55 17.16 65.75
C SER A 26 19.88 16.46 66.04
N VAL A 27 20.44 15.77 65.06
CA VAL A 27 21.79 15.27 65.04
C VAL A 27 22.55 15.94 63.90
N VAL A 28 23.60 16.67 64.21
CA VAL A 28 24.46 17.35 63.23
C VAL A 28 25.81 16.66 63.21
N ILE A 29 26.20 16.15 62.07
CA ILE A 29 27.54 15.52 61.86
C ILE A 29 28.34 16.48 60.97
N LEU A 30 29.37 17.08 61.52
CA LEU A 30 30.22 18.07 60.83
C LEU A 30 31.49 17.42 60.18
N ASP A 31 31.61 16.12 60.23
CA ASP A 31 32.70 15.42 59.56
C ASP A 31 32.55 15.49 58.05
N THR A 32 33.61 15.81 57.33
CA THR A 32 33.69 15.96 55.88
C THR A 32 34.28 14.75 55.18
N THR A 33 34.42 13.62 55.87
CA THR A 33 34.97 12.40 55.31
C THR A 33 34.09 11.90 54.17
N THR A 34 34.63 11.85 52.95
CA THR A 34 33.95 11.35 51.76
C THR A 34 33.71 9.84 51.86
N SER A 35 32.52 9.40 51.55
CA SER A 35 32.18 7.98 51.47
C SER A 35 32.57 7.44 50.10
N SER A 36 33.55 6.53 50.09
CA SER A 36 34.01 5.80 48.87
C SER A 36 33.63 4.30 48.91
N SER A 37 33.21 3.82 50.08
CA SER A 37 32.84 2.39 50.30
C SER A 37 31.84 2.28 51.45
N ALA A 38 31.35 1.07 51.70
CA ALA A 38 30.45 0.77 52.83
C ALA A 38 31.09 0.99 54.21
N THR A 39 32.43 1.18 54.28
CA THR A 39 33.20 1.33 55.53
C THR A 39 33.75 2.73 55.74
N THR A 40 33.52 3.67 54.83
CA THR A 40 33.98 5.06 54.89
C THR A 40 32.81 6.06 54.88
N GLY A 41 33.04 7.27 55.40
CA GLY A 41 32.07 8.33 55.41
C GLY A 41 31.83 8.91 56.81
N ALA A 42 31.33 10.15 56.87
CA ALA A 42 31.08 10.86 58.11
C ALA A 42 29.99 10.19 58.99
N LEU A 43 29.01 9.57 58.35
CA LEU A 43 27.96 8.75 58.98
C LEU A 43 28.02 7.32 58.42
N LYS A 44 28.27 6.34 59.25
CA LYS A 44 28.18 4.92 58.94
C LYS A 44 27.04 4.26 59.70
N VAL A 45 26.09 3.73 59.00
CA VAL A 45 24.95 3.00 59.55
C VAL A 45 25.09 1.54 59.10
N VAL A 46 25.24 0.62 60.02
CA VAL A 46 25.37 -0.83 59.74
C VAL A 46 24.01 -1.47 59.43
N GLY A 47 22.95 -0.93 60.00
CA GLY A 47 21.58 -1.33 59.71
C GLY A 47 20.94 -0.45 58.64
N GLY A 48 19.63 -0.41 58.62
CA GLY A 48 18.82 0.44 57.74
C GLY A 48 18.68 1.88 58.27
N ILE A 49 18.37 2.81 57.38
CA ILE A 49 17.93 4.16 57.72
C ILE A 49 16.42 4.22 57.39
N SER A 50 15.61 4.56 58.37
CA SER A 50 14.18 4.83 58.21
C SER A 50 13.87 6.30 58.50
N THR A 51 13.18 6.92 57.57
CA THR A 51 12.68 8.29 57.74
C THR A 51 11.18 8.28 57.61
N GLN A 52 10.46 8.98 58.52
CA GLN A 52 8.99 9.10 58.43
C GLN A 52 8.56 10.16 57.41
N GLU A 53 9.47 11.05 57.06
CA GLU A 53 9.22 12.11 56.08
C GLU A 53 10.27 12.05 54.94
N ASN A 54 10.83 13.18 54.57
CA ASN A 54 11.75 13.28 53.43
C ASN A 54 13.21 12.93 53.82
N LEU A 55 13.90 12.19 52.96
CA LEU A 55 15.33 12.11 52.92
C LEU A 55 15.87 13.08 51.86
N ASN A 56 16.47 14.20 52.24
CA ASN A 56 17.04 15.18 51.33
C ASN A 56 18.54 14.94 51.19
N VAL A 57 18.98 14.64 49.94
CA VAL A 57 20.40 14.46 49.60
C VAL A 57 20.81 15.62 48.70
N GLY A 58 21.64 16.57 49.22
CA GLY A 58 21.99 17.79 48.50
C GLY A 58 23.03 17.59 47.36
N ALA A 59 23.63 16.41 47.24
CA ALA A 59 24.59 16.09 46.18
C ALA A 59 24.24 14.78 45.49
N VAL A 60 25.00 13.75 45.62
CA VAL A 60 24.77 12.47 44.95
C VAL A 60 24.33 11.39 45.94
N ALA A 61 23.19 10.79 45.69
CA ALA A 61 22.80 9.53 46.33
C ALA A 61 23.30 8.38 45.45
N LYS A 62 24.32 7.63 45.96
CA LYS A 62 24.91 6.49 45.27
C LYS A 62 24.48 5.17 45.90
N ILE A 63 23.81 4.35 45.15
CA ILE A 63 23.42 2.99 45.54
C ILE A 63 24.35 2.03 44.83
N ILE A 64 25.07 1.19 45.58
CA ILE A 64 26.19 0.35 45.06
C ILE A 64 25.81 -1.13 45.05
N SER A 65 24.53 -1.47 45.28
CA SER A 65 24.10 -2.87 45.19
C SER A 65 24.16 -3.34 43.73
N GLY A 66 24.66 -4.53 43.50
CA GLY A 66 24.63 -5.24 42.22
C GLY A 66 23.38 -6.09 42.02
N THR A 67 22.36 -5.90 42.81
CA THR A 67 21.11 -6.68 42.70
C THR A 67 20.30 -6.24 41.49
N ASP A 68 20.08 -7.14 40.55
CA ASP A 68 19.23 -6.90 39.39
C ASP A 68 17.76 -6.88 39.80
N ALA A 69 16.98 -5.99 39.17
CA ALA A 69 15.54 -5.95 39.31
C ALA A 69 14.90 -6.97 38.36
N THR A 70 14.29 -8.00 38.91
CA THR A 70 13.51 -8.99 38.17
C THR A 70 12.00 -8.78 38.30
N SER A 71 11.61 -7.89 39.18
CA SER A 71 10.23 -7.46 39.41
C SER A 71 10.21 -6.07 40.10
N LYS A 72 9.02 -5.49 40.28
CA LYS A 72 8.83 -4.24 41.02
C LYS A 72 9.18 -4.31 42.52
N THR A 73 9.40 -5.49 43.06
CA THR A 73 9.77 -5.73 44.46
C THR A 73 11.21 -6.18 44.67
N THR A 74 12.01 -6.22 43.60
CA THR A 74 13.43 -6.61 43.62
C THR A 74 14.28 -5.55 42.96
N GLY A 75 15.56 -5.47 43.35
CA GLY A 75 16.50 -4.52 42.75
C GLY A 75 17.28 -3.71 43.79
N ALA A 76 18.31 -3.02 43.34
CA ALA A 76 19.14 -2.18 44.19
C ALA A 76 18.40 -0.93 44.72
N LEU A 77 17.46 -0.41 43.99
CA LEU A 77 16.56 0.69 44.39
C LEU A 77 15.10 0.23 44.11
N ILE A 78 14.28 0.22 45.15
CA ILE A 78 12.85 -0.11 45.05
C ILE A 78 12.06 1.16 45.38
N VAL A 79 11.26 1.64 44.42
CA VAL A 79 10.37 2.79 44.59
C VAL A 79 8.94 2.27 44.45
N THR A 80 8.17 2.20 45.55
CA THR A 80 6.80 1.70 45.56
C THR A 80 5.78 2.71 45.03
N GLY A 81 6.16 3.97 45.00
CA GLY A 81 5.39 5.09 44.40
C GLY A 81 5.97 5.48 43.04
N GLY A 82 5.69 6.71 42.63
CA GLY A 82 6.24 7.28 41.41
C GLY A 82 7.71 7.71 41.55
N LEU A 83 8.51 7.58 40.50
CA LEU A 83 9.85 8.14 40.38
C LEU A 83 9.78 9.42 39.55
N GLY A 84 9.99 10.59 40.17
CA GLY A 84 10.14 11.86 39.47
C GLY A 84 11.61 12.09 39.08
N VAL A 85 11.88 12.30 37.81
CA VAL A 85 13.21 12.63 37.27
C VAL A 85 13.10 13.90 36.46
N ALA A 86 13.69 15.01 36.95
CA ALA A 86 13.62 16.30 36.27
C ALA A 86 14.47 16.41 35.00
N LYS A 87 15.42 15.50 34.80
CA LYS A 87 16.32 15.47 33.62
C LYS A 87 16.34 14.08 32.98
N ASN A 88 17.49 13.44 32.88
CA ASN A 88 17.67 12.22 32.11
C ASN A 88 17.76 10.98 33.00
N ILE A 89 17.26 9.86 32.49
CA ILE A 89 17.54 8.52 33.00
C ILE A 89 18.54 7.89 32.04
N HIS A 90 19.73 7.53 32.56
CA HIS A 90 20.74 6.77 31.83
C HIS A 90 20.74 5.31 32.33
N GLY A 91 20.46 4.39 31.45
CA GLY A 91 20.46 2.96 31.76
C GLY A 91 20.80 2.13 30.53
N LYS A 92 21.39 0.96 30.75
CA LYS A 92 21.64 0.00 29.67
C LYS A 92 20.33 -0.54 29.10
N ASN A 93 19.39 -0.85 29.99
CA ASN A 93 18.02 -1.28 29.66
C ASN A 93 17.02 -0.54 30.56
N VAL A 94 15.90 -0.12 30.00
CA VAL A 94 14.79 0.45 30.73
C VAL A 94 13.56 -0.42 30.43
N PHE A 95 13.04 -1.15 31.41
CA PHE A 95 11.85 -1.96 31.29
C PHE A 95 10.67 -1.20 31.89
N VAL A 96 9.66 -0.93 31.10
CA VAL A 96 8.42 -0.28 31.51
C VAL A 96 7.23 -1.06 30.99
N GLU A 97 6.14 -1.15 31.78
CA GLU A 97 4.88 -1.77 31.32
C GLU A 97 4.20 -0.89 30.27
N ASP A 98 4.09 0.40 30.57
CA ASP A 98 3.46 1.38 29.68
C ASP A 98 4.32 2.64 29.54
N VAL A 99 4.42 3.19 28.34
CA VAL A 99 5.02 4.50 28.09
C VAL A 99 3.91 5.46 27.69
N VAL A 100 3.54 6.37 28.59
CA VAL A 100 2.64 7.48 28.30
C VAL A 100 3.48 8.77 28.20
N SER A 101 3.63 9.29 27.00
CA SER A 101 4.50 10.43 26.71
C SER A 101 3.94 11.29 25.60
N ASN A 102 4.20 12.59 25.63
CA ASN A 102 3.89 13.51 24.55
C ASN A 102 4.74 13.28 23.31
N SER A 103 5.95 12.73 23.47
CA SER A 103 6.78 12.29 22.35
C SER A 103 7.78 11.21 22.78
N VAL A 104 8.06 10.28 21.89
CA VAL A 104 9.16 9.32 22.01
C VAL A 104 10.10 9.56 20.83
N VAL A 105 11.35 9.93 21.10
CA VAL A 105 12.37 10.17 20.08
C VAL A 105 13.44 9.08 20.20
N ILE A 106 13.64 8.33 19.14
CA ILE A 106 14.68 7.30 19.05
C ILE A 106 15.76 7.81 18.09
N LEU A 107 16.94 8.08 18.62
CA LEU A 107 18.08 8.66 17.88
C LEU A 107 19.05 7.57 17.36
N ASP A 108 18.75 6.30 17.59
CA ASP A 108 19.54 5.21 17.05
C ASP A 108 19.42 5.15 15.52
N THR A 109 20.56 5.01 14.85
CA THR A 109 20.67 4.96 13.37
C THR A 109 20.82 3.55 12.83
N THR A 110 20.57 2.53 13.65
CA THR A 110 20.67 1.13 13.23
C THR A 110 19.68 0.84 12.10
N THR A 111 20.20 0.45 10.94
CA THR A 111 19.39 0.09 9.78
C THR A 111 18.63 -1.21 10.03
N SER A 112 17.36 -1.23 9.72
CA SER A 112 16.55 -2.45 9.75
C SER A 112 16.74 -3.22 8.44
N SER A 113 17.32 -4.41 8.54
CA SER A 113 17.49 -5.35 7.41
C SER A 113 16.63 -6.62 7.56
N SER A 114 16.05 -6.83 8.74
CA SER A 114 15.20 -7.97 9.08
C SER A 114 14.21 -7.59 10.18
N ASP A 115 13.36 -8.52 10.58
CA ASP A 115 12.44 -8.40 11.72
C ASP A 115 13.12 -8.33 13.09
N THR A 116 14.41 -8.65 13.14
CA THR A 116 15.21 -8.65 14.37
C THR A 116 16.17 -7.48 14.51
N THR A 117 16.26 -6.61 13.49
CA THR A 117 17.19 -5.47 13.46
C THR A 117 16.44 -4.14 13.31
N GLY A 118 17.07 -3.04 13.71
CA GLY A 118 16.54 -1.69 13.58
C GLY A 118 16.52 -0.93 14.92
N ALA A 119 16.48 0.39 14.82
CA ALA A 119 16.44 1.30 15.98
C ALA A 119 15.18 1.12 16.84
N LEU A 120 14.04 0.81 16.22
CA LEU A 120 12.80 0.45 16.88
C LEU A 120 12.35 -0.94 16.44
N LYS A 121 12.24 -1.86 17.39
CA LYS A 121 11.68 -3.20 17.19
C LYS A 121 10.36 -3.32 17.97
N VAL A 122 9.27 -3.59 17.28
CA VAL A 122 7.96 -3.85 17.86
C VAL A 122 7.60 -5.30 17.56
N VAL A 123 7.45 -6.12 18.59
CA VAL A 123 7.10 -7.55 18.45
C VAL A 123 5.60 -7.73 18.18
N GLY A 124 4.78 -6.80 18.67
CA GLY A 124 3.34 -6.74 18.40
C GLY A 124 2.99 -5.84 17.22
N GLY A 125 1.77 -5.37 17.17
CA GLY A 125 1.30 -4.42 16.18
C GLY A 125 1.63 -2.98 16.54
N ILE A 126 1.64 -2.10 15.54
CA ILE A 126 1.67 -0.64 15.70
C ILE A 126 0.29 -0.12 15.32
N SER A 127 -0.36 0.61 16.22
CA SER A 127 -1.62 1.31 15.96
C SER A 127 -1.39 2.82 16.05
N THR A 128 -1.84 3.54 15.05
CA THR A 128 -1.86 5.00 15.04
C THR A 128 -3.28 5.49 14.83
N GLN A 129 -3.73 6.48 15.61
CA GLN A 129 -5.05 7.09 15.42
C GLN A 129 -5.08 8.09 14.27
N GLU A 130 -3.91 8.59 13.89
CA GLU A 130 -3.74 9.55 12.81
C GLU A 130 -2.76 9.00 11.76
N ASN A 131 -1.85 9.82 11.29
CA ASN A 131 -0.93 9.46 10.20
C ASN A 131 0.30 8.68 10.68
N LEU A 132 0.70 7.68 9.92
CA LEU A 132 2.05 7.11 9.96
C LEU A 132 2.87 7.71 8.82
N ASN A 133 3.81 8.60 9.12
CA ASN A 133 4.70 9.22 8.13
C ASN A 133 6.02 8.45 8.05
N VAL A 134 6.34 7.93 6.88
CA VAL A 134 7.62 7.27 6.60
C VAL A 134 8.38 8.10 5.60
N GLY A 135 9.48 8.74 6.03
CA GLY A 135 10.26 9.69 5.23
C GLY A 135 11.16 9.04 4.16
N ALA A 136 11.33 7.72 4.18
CA ALA A 136 12.14 7.01 3.20
C ALA A 136 11.36 5.81 2.61
N VAL A 137 11.73 4.59 2.89
CA VAL A 137 11.09 3.38 2.35
C VAL A 137 10.29 2.67 3.43
N ALA A 138 9.00 2.45 3.18
CA ALA A 138 8.19 1.49 3.91
C ALA A 138 8.27 0.13 3.20
N LYS A 139 8.87 -0.88 3.85
CA LYS A 139 9.04 -2.22 3.30
C LYS A 139 8.20 -3.23 4.06
N VAL A 140 7.27 -3.88 3.35
CA VAL A 140 6.47 -5.00 3.87
C VAL A 140 7.11 -6.29 3.35
N LEU A 141 7.61 -7.14 4.25
CA LEU A 141 8.38 -8.34 3.92
C LEU A 141 7.56 -9.63 3.98
N SER A 142 6.26 -9.53 4.26
CA SER A 142 5.39 -10.72 4.25
C SER A 142 5.23 -11.23 2.81
N ASP A 143 5.26 -12.53 2.64
CA ASP A 143 4.97 -13.26 1.40
C ASP A 143 3.51 -13.71 1.30
N THR A 144 2.66 -13.23 2.20
CA THR A 144 1.23 -13.56 2.21
C THR A 144 0.55 -13.11 0.92
N VAL A 145 0.09 -14.08 0.14
CA VAL A 145 -0.64 -13.83 -1.11
C VAL A 145 -2.02 -13.28 -0.81
N SER A 146 -2.42 -12.23 -1.54
CA SER A 146 -3.77 -11.69 -1.48
C SER A 146 -4.71 -12.55 -2.32
N SER A 147 -5.73 -13.12 -1.71
CA SER A 147 -6.83 -13.83 -2.37
C SER A 147 -8.16 -13.07 -2.29
N SER A 148 -8.20 -11.99 -1.51
CA SER A 148 -9.35 -11.11 -1.33
C SER A 148 -8.92 -9.73 -0.82
N LYS A 149 -9.85 -8.78 -0.72
CA LYS A 149 -9.60 -7.44 -0.14
C LYS A 149 -9.27 -7.45 1.36
N THR A 150 -9.40 -8.57 2.02
CA THR A 150 -9.10 -8.74 3.46
C THR A 150 -7.88 -9.61 3.72
N THR A 151 -7.17 -10.05 2.69
CA THR A 151 -5.97 -10.88 2.78
C THR A 151 -4.81 -10.26 2.02
N GLY A 152 -3.59 -10.57 2.41
CA GLY A 152 -2.37 -10.07 1.75
C GLY A 152 -1.38 -9.46 2.72
N ALA A 153 -0.17 -9.24 2.24
CA ALA A 153 0.91 -8.63 3.01
C ALA A 153 0.64 -7.17 3.40
N LEU A 154 -0.07 -6.43 2.55
CA LEU A 154 -0.55 -5.07 2.81
C LEU A 154 -2.03 -5.00 2.49
N ILE A 155 -2.85 -4.62 3.47
CA ILE A 155 -4.29 -4.43 3.31
C ILE A 155 -4.60 -2.95 3.48
N VAL A 156 -5.18 -2.34 2.43
CA VAL A 156 -5.65 -0.95 2.44
C VAL A 156 -7.17 -0.97 2.30
N VAL A 157 -7.88 -0.64 3.37
CA VAL A 157 -9.36 -0.67 3.39
C VAL A 157 -9.95 0.51 2.59
N GLY A 158 -9.25 1.62 2.56
CA GLY A 158 -9.60 2.79 1.74
C GLY A 158 -8.90 2.79 0.38
N GLY A 159 -8.74 3.96 -0.21
CA GLY A 159 -7.99 4.14 -1.45
C GLY A 159 -6.48 4.14 -1.25
N LEU A 160 -5.74 3.68 -2.24
CA LEU A 160 -4.29 3.81 -2.33
C LEU A 160 -3.93 4.92 -3.31
N GLY A 161 -3.36 6.01 -2.81
CA GLY A 161 -2.81 7.09 -3.64
C GLY A 161 -1.33 6.83 -3.94
N VAL A 162 -0.97 6.78 -5.23
CA VAL A 162 0.41 6.65 -5.69
C VAL A 162 0.71 7.80 -6.65
N ALA A 163 1.65 8.67 -6.27
CA ALA A 163 2.00 9.85 -7.06
C ALA A 163 2.85 9.55 -8.31
N SER A 164 3.42 8.35 -8.42
CA SER A 164 4.26 7.92 -9.53
C SER A 164 3.83 6.53 -10.04
N ASN A 165 4.74 5.61 -10.24
CA ASN A 165 4.49 4.32 -10.88
C ASN A 165 4.14 3.22 -9.88
N ILE A 166 3.29 2.27 -10.31
CA ILE A 166 3.07 1.00 -9.65
C ILE A 166 3.76 -0.09 -10.49
N HIS A 167 4.75 -0.79 -9.91
CA HIS A 167 5.37 -1.97 -10.51
C HIS A 167 4.78 -3.22 -9.86
N THR A 168 4.17 -4.05 -10.66
CA THR A 168 3.56 -5.31 -10.20
C THR A 168 3.61 -6.37 -11.30
N SER A 169 3.64 -7.64 -10.93
CA SER A 169 3.53 -8.76 -11.87
C SER A 169 2.11 -8.90 -12.41
N ASN A 170 1.10 -8.76 -11.53
CA ASN A 170 -0.32 -8.89 -11.88
C ASN A 170 -1.15 -7.86 -11.13
N ILE A 171 -2.23 -7.38 -11.76
CA ILE A 171 -3.27 -6.56 -11.12
C ILE A 171 -4.60 -7.33 -11.24
N TYR A 172 -5.18 -7.72 -10.12
CA TYR A 172 -6.53 -8.27 -10.03
C TYR A 172 -7.48 -7.17 -9.55
N ALA A 173 -8.00 -6.40 -10.49
CA ALA A 173 -8.94 -5.31 -10.21
C ALA A 173 -10.36 -5.81 -10.54
N GLY A 174 -11.18 -6.06 -9.52
CA GLY A 174 -12.54 -6.59 -9.70
C GLY A 174 -12.57 -7.94 -10.44
N TYR A 175 -11.62 -8.85 -10.10
CA TYR A 175 -11.52 -10.15 -10.77
C TYR A 175 -12.85 -10.91 -10.68
N ASP A 176 -13.35 -11.36 -11.84
CA ASP A 176 -14.61 -12.09 -12.00
C ASP A 176 -15.81 -11.42 -11.33
N ALA A 177 -15.89 -10.08 -11.46
CA ALA A 177 -16.94 -9.27 -10.89
C ALA A 177 -17.45 -8.24 -11.92
N ASP A 178 -18.71 -7.82 -11.75
CA ASP A 178 -19.33 -6.74 -12.52
C ASP A 178 -18.83 -5.37 -12.06
N GLU A 179 -17.49 -5.15 -12.20
CA GLU A 179 -16.80 -3.94 -11.80
C GLU A 179 -16.06 -3.30 -12.98
N THR A 180 -15.96 -1.97 -12.98
CA THR A 180 -15.24 -1.22 -14.00
C THR A 180 -13.96 -0.63 -13.42
N SER A 181 -12.82 -0.94 -14.03
CA SER A 181 -11.55 -0.28 -13.78
C SER A 181 -11.33 0.88 -14.74
N TYR A 182 -10.90 2.03 -14.24
CA TYR A 182 -10.61 3.21 -15.03
C TYR A 182 -9.09 3.45 -15.12
N ILE A 183 -8.56 3.50 -16.34
CA ILE A 183 -7.15 3.83 -16.61
C ILE A 183 -7.13 5.03 -17.55
N GLY A 184 -6.88 6.21 -17.02
CA GLY A 184 -7.04 7.46 -17.76
C GLY A 184 -8.50 7.65 -18.20
N ARG A 185 -8.72 7.73 -19.52
CA ARG A 185 -10.07 7.80 -20.11
C ARG A 185 -10.62 6.45 -20.57
N SER A 186 -9.92 5.36 -20.27
CA SER A 186 -10.38 4.02 -20.61
C SER A 186 -11.21 3.43 -19.47
N ALA A 187 -12.36 2.88 -19.79
CA ALA A 187 -13.18 2.02 -18.94
C ALA A 187 -12.95 0.57 -19.39
N ILE A 188 -12.54 -0.29 -18.47
CA ILE A 188 -12.20 -1.69 -18.72
C ILE A 188 -12.99 -2.57 -17.75
N GLY A 189 -13.66 -3.60 -18.26
CA GLY A 189 -14.45 -4.55 -17.46
C GLY A 189 -15.94 -4.38 -17.69
N PHE A 190 -16.71 -4.08 -16.64
CA PHE A 190 -18.16 -3.99 -16.70
C PHE A 190 -18.66 -2.76 -17.45
N MET A 191 -19.68 -2.95 -18.26
CA MET A 191 -20.31 -1.90 -19.08
C MET A 191 -21.85 -1.89 -18.97
N GLY A 192 -22.39 -2.46 -17.89
CA GLY A 192 -23.84 -2.60 -17.66
C GLY A 192 -24.41 -3.93 -18.16
N GLN A 193 -23.58 -4.88 -18.58
CA GLN A 193 -23.98 -6.23 -18.97
C GLN A 193 -23.08 -7.23 -18.27
N SER A 194 -23.67 -8.06 -17.39
CA SER A 194 -22.95 -9.08 -16.65
C SER A 194 -22.27 -10.10 -17.57
N ASP A 195 -21.18 -10.68 -17.06
CA ASP A 195 -20.45 -11.76 -17.71
C ASP A 195 -19.84 -11.36 -19.08
N HIS A 196 -19.48 -10.07 -19.20
CA HIS A 196 -18.84 -9.52 -20.38
C HIS A 196 -17.59 -8.71 -20.00
N ALA A 197 -16.49 -8.97 -20.71
CA ALA A 197 -15.31 -8.12 -20.70
C ALA A 197 -15.44 -7.01 -21.74
N SER A 198 -15.20 -5.75 -21.37
CA SER A 198 -15.27 -4.62 -22.30
C SER A 198 -14.07 -3.67 -22.22
N PHE A 199 -13.87 -2.93 -23.31
CA PHE A 199 -13.00 -1.76 -23.39
C PHE A 199 -13.77 -0.63 -24.06
N ALA A 200 -13.81 0.54 -23.42
CA ALA A 200 -14.53 1.70 -23.93
C ALA A 200 -13.85 3.00 -23.49
N HIS A 201 -14.19 4.12 -24.14
CA HIS A 201 -13.99 5.45 -23.58
C HIS A 201 -14.98 5.66 -22.42
N ILE A 202 -14.58 6.37 -21.36
CA ILE A 202 -15.40 6.60 -20.17
C ILE A 202 -16.81 7.13 -20.48
N ASP A 203 -16.93 8.00 -21.51
CA ASP A 203 -18.20 8.58 -21.94
C ASP A 203 -19.06 7.63 -22.81
N ASN A 204 -18.52 6.46 -23.17
CA ASN A 204 -19.13 5.47 -24.04
C ASN A 204 -19.09 4.05 -23.43
N ASN A 205 -19.08 3.94 -22.10
CA ASN A 205 -19.09 2.66 -21.41
C ASN A 205 -20.53 2.25 -21.04
N THR A 206 -21.27 1.78 -22.02
CA THR A 206 -22.66 1.32 -21.83
C THR A 206 -22.92 0.05 -22.64
N THR A 207 -24.02 -0.62 -22.39
CA THR A 207 -24.44 -1.82 -23.13
C THR A 207 -24.54 -1.61 -24.65
N ALA A 208 -24.82 -0.38 -25.09
CA ALA A 208 -24.95 -0.01 -26.52
C ALA A 208 -23.68 0.67 -27.07
N ASN A 209 -22.85 1.29 -26.23
CA ASN A 209 -21.71 2.09 -26.66
C ASN A 209 -20.44 1.53 -25.98
N TYR A 210 -19.57 0.94 -26.75
CA TYR A 210 -18.26 0.39 -26.34
C TYR A 210 -17.37 0.31 -27.58
N ALA A 211 -16.08 0.06 -27.44
CA ALA A 211 -15.19 -0.19 -28.56
C ALA A 211 -15.03 -1.69 -28.81
N LEU A 212 -14.77 -2.46 -27.74
CA LEU A 212 -14.60 -3.91 -27.78
C LEU A 212 -15.39 -4.55 -26.65
N LYS A 213 -16.08 -5.65 -26.94
CA LYS A 213 -16.77 -6.47 -25.94
C LYS A 213 -16.62 -7.94 -26.27
N GLN A 214 -16.41 -8.79 -25.24
CA GLN A 214 -16.45 -10.24 -25.38
C GLN A 214 -17.34 -10.85 -24.29
N SER A 215 -18.21 -11.77 -24.68
CA SER A 215 -19.02 -12.54 -23.74
C SER A 215 -18.25 -13.72 -23.18
N ALA A 216 -18.70 -14.32 -22.08
CA ALA A 216 -18.16 -15.57 -21.53
C ALA A 216 -18.20 -16.73 -22.52
N ALA A 217 -19.16 -16.76 -23.45
CA ALA A 217 -19.22 -17.75 -24.54
C ALA A 217 -18.20 -17.50 -25.67
N GLY A 218 -17.40 -16.42 -25.59
CA GLY A 218 -16.34 -16.09 -26.56
C GLY A 218 -16.80 -15.23 -27.73
N THR A 219 -18.07 -14.81 -27.84
CA THR A 219 -18.51 -13.91 -28.89
C THR A 219 -17.85 -12.53 -28.73
N THR A 220 -17.16 -12.07 -29.75
CA THR A 220 -16.45 -10.79 -29.76
C THR A 220 -17.18 -9.77 -30.65
N HIS A 221 -17.38 -8.57 -30.12
CA HIS A 221 -17.98 -7.46 -30.82
C HIS A 221 -17.00 -6.28 -30.91
N LEU A 222 -16.74 -5.79 -32.12
CA LEU A 222 -16.23 -4.46 -32.38
C LEU A 222 -17.40 -3.54 -32.63
N ASN A 223 -17.46 -2.39 -31.98
CA ASN A 223 -18.62 -1.52 -32.01
C ASN A 223 -18.21 -0.05 -32.07
N ALA A 224 -19.04 0.72 -32.71
CA ALA A 224 -19.00 2.18 -32.66
C ALA A 224 -20.37 2.71 -32.21
N LYS A 225 -20.37 3.86 -31.53
CA LYS A 225 -21.60 4.56 -31.15
C LYS A 225 -22.42 4.90 -32.38
N SER A 226 -23.76 4.92 -32.25
CA SER A 226 -24.68 5.36 -33.30
C SER A 226 -24.21 6.65 -33.97
N GLY A 227 -24.23 6.67 -35.31
CA GLY A 227 -23.73 7.77 -36.12
C GLY A 227 -22.21 7.79 -36.34
N GLN A 228 -21.44 6.82 -35.76
CA GLN A 228 -20.02 6.68 -35.93
C GLN A 228 -19.64 5.43 -36.73
N ASN A 229 -18.42 5.40 -37.24
CA ASN A 229 -17.91 4.30 -38.08
C ASN A 229 -16.93 3.43 -37.29
N VAL A 230 -16.84 2.15 -37.65
CA VAL A 230 -15.72 1.30 -37.31
C VAL A 230 -14.67 1.43 -38.41
N SER A 231 -13.52 2.05 -38.14
CA SER A 231 -12.45 2.32 -39.11
C SER A 231 -11.23 1.46 -38.84
N PHE A 232 -10.69 0.84 -39.90
CA PHE A 232 -9.44 0.12 -39.90
C PHE A 232 -8.34 1.01 -40.49
N LYS A 233 -7.30 1.28 -39.71
CA LYS A 233 -6.25 2.24 -40.08
C LYS A 233 -4.86 1.62 -40.04
N ILE A 234 -3.99 2.01 -40.93
CA ILE A 234 -2.55 1.73 -40.91
C ILE A 234 -1.84 3.07 -40.94
N ASN A 235 -0.92 3.30 -40.01
CA ASN A 235 -0.23 4.57 -39.84
C ASN A 235 -1.19 5.77 -39.87
N ASN A 236 -2.29 5.66 -39.09
CA ASN A 236 -3.39 6.63 -39.00
C ASN A 236 -4.14 6.96 -40.30
N ALA A 237 -3.79 6.28 -41.42
CA ALA A 237 -4.54 6.37 -42.69
C ALA A 237 -5.60 5.25 -42.74
N GLU A 238 -6.85 5.62 -43.01
CA GLU A 238 -7.95 4.67 -43.14
C GLU A 238 -7.72 3.75 -44.36
N LYS A 239 -7.91 2.46 -44.16
CA LYS A 239 -7.80 1.42 -45.21
C LYS A 239 -9.12 0.70 -45.47
N ALA A 240 -9.96 0.58 -44.43
CA ALA A 240 -11.31 0.08 -44.55
C ALA A 240 -12.20 0.67 -43.45
N ARG A 241 -13.51 0.69 -43.65
CA ARG A 241 -14.49 1.06 -42.64
C ARG A 241 -15.83 0.40 -42.85
N LEU A 242 -16.54 0.22 -41.75
CA LEU A 242 -17.98 -0.03 -41.73
C LEU A 242 -18.65 1.27 -41.28
N THR A 243 -19.55 1.81 -42.09
CA THR A 243 -20.28 3.04 -41.80
C THR A 243 -21.39 2.80 -40.81
N SER A 244 -21.93 3.88 -40.24
CA SER A 244 -23.14 3.82 -39.40
C SER A 244 -24.39 3.38 -40.18
N GLY A 245 -24.39 3.50 -41.50
CA GLY A 245 -25.44 3.01 -42.41
C GLY A 245 -25.31 1.54 -42.77
N GLY A 246 -24.21 0.90 -42.41
CA GLY A 246 -23.92 -0.49 -42.72
C GLY A 246 -23.10 -0.72 -43.99
N ASP A 247 -22.69 0.32 -44.69
CA ASP A 247 -21.83 0.18 -45.87
C ASP A 247 -20.41 -0.21 -45.49
N PHE A 248 -19.78 -1.05 -46.29
CA PHE A 248 -18.39 -1.46 -46.09
C PHE A 248 -17.50 -0.92 -47.21
N TYR A 249 -16.47 -0.21 -46.87
CA TYR A 249 -15.48 0.36 -47.77
C TYR A 249 -14.10 -0.27 -47.58
N VAL A 250 -13.38 -0.53 -48.68
CA VAL A 250 -11.95 -0.77 -48.71
C VAL A 250 -11.31 0.27 -49.61
N ASN A 251 -10.35 1.03 -49.07
CA ASN A 251 -9.56 2.00 -49.80
C ASN A 251 -10.42 2.97 -50.64
N THR A 252 -11.40 3.56 -49.98
CA THR A 252 -12.40 4.51 -50.51
C THR A 252 -13.42 3.85 -51.44
N ASN A 253 -13.07 3.29 -52.59
CA ASN A 253 -13.95 2.74 -53.57
C ASN A 253 -13.43 1.48 -54.28
N THR A 254 -12.22 0.97 -53.91
CA THR A 254 -11.71 -0.28 -54.47
C THR A 254 -12.68 -1.45 -54.27
N LEU A 255 -13.28 -1.54 -53.09
CA LEU A 255 -14.48 -2.35 -52.82
C LEU A 255 -15.46 -1.53 -52.00
N TYR A 256 -16.67 -1.42 -52.49
CA TYR A 256 -17.79 -0.81 -51.79
C TYR A 256 -18.97 -1.78 -51.72
N VAL A 257 -19.48 -2.00 -50.53
CA VAL A 257 -20.71 -2.74 -50.31
C VAL A 257 -21.75 -1.76 -49.79
N ASP A 258 -22.75 -1.46 -50.63
CA ASP A 258 -23.89 -0.60 -50.29
C ASP A 258 -24.96 -1.43 -49.60
N ALA A 259 -25.09 -1.24 -48.29
CA ALA A 259 -26.08 -1.95 -47.48
C ALA A 259 -27.51 -1.48 -47.80
N SER A 260 -27.67 -0.22 -48.23
CA SER A 260 -28.97 0.38 -48.47
C SER A 260 -29.66 -0.16 -49.74
N THR A 261 -28.85 -0.46 -50.78
CA THR A 261 -29.33 -0.95 -52.08
C THR A 261 -28.98 -2.41 -52.33
N SER A 262 -28.21 -3.06 -51.42
CA SER A 262 -27.70 -4.43 -51.55
C SER A 262 -26.84 -4.63 -52.81
N ARG A 263 -25.96 -3.67 -53.12
CA ARG A 263 -25.10 -3.67 -54.27
C ARG A 263 -23.62 -3.68 -53.89
N VAL A 264 -22.81 -4.22 -54.82
CA VAL A 264 -21.34 -4.22 -54.69
C VAL A 264 -20.72 -3.44 -55.82
N GLY A 265 -19.88 -2.48 -55.49
CA GLY A 265 -19.04 -1.70 -56.39
C GLY A 265 -17.58 -2.14 -56.33
N LEU A 266 -16.95 -2.31 -57.49
CA LEU A 266 -15.49 -2.41 -57.63
C LEU A 266 -15.00 -1.19 -58.41
N ASP A 267 -14.11 -0.43 -57.83
CA ASP A 267 -13.64 0.88 -58.27
C ASP A 267 -14.76 1.93 -58.43
N THR A 268 -15.89 1.77 -57.70
CA THR A 268 -17.01 2.73 -57.65
C THR A 268 -17.72 2.65 -56.32
N ASP A 269 -18.15 3.82 -55.82
CA ASP A 269 -19.01 3.98 -54.64
C ASP A 269 -20.47 4.27 -55.01
N SER A 270 -20.81 4.14 -56.30
CA SER A 270 -22.16 4.39 -56.83
C SER A 270 -22.61 3.24 -57.76
N PRO A 271 -22.75 2.00 -57.21
CA PRO A 271 -23.11 0.85 -58.03
C PRO A 271 -24.54 0.96 -58.58
N ASN A 272 -24.67 0.79 -59.92
CA ASN A 272 -25.97 0.87 -60.60
C ASN A 272 -26.55 -0.55 -60.91
N ALA A 273 -25.88 -1.61 -60.52
CA ALA A 273 -26.29 -3.01 -60.60
C ALA A 273 -25.83 -3.78 -59.34
N ASN A 274 -26.39 -4.97 -59.10
CA ASN A 274 -26.02 -5.79 -57.93
C ASN A 274 -24.50 -6.01 -57.81
N LEU A 275 -23.81 -6.12 -58.94
CA LEU A 275 -22.36 -6.06 -59.06
C LEU A 275 -22.02 -5.04 -60.16
N HIS A 276 -21.36 -3.97 -59.83
CA HIS A 276 -20.84 -2.95 -60.77
C HIS A 276 -19.32 -2.86 -60.66
N ALA A 277 -18.62 -3.25 -61.69
CA ALA A 277 -17.18 -3.05 -61.80
C ALA A 277 -16.88 -1.97 -62.83
N VAL A 278 -16.09 -0.96 -62.45
CA VAL A 278 -15.53 0.05 -63.35
C VAL A 278 -14.16 -0.43 -63.76
N GLY A 279 -14.08 -1.14 -64.84
CA GLY A 279 -12.83 -1.78 -65.30
C GLY A 279 -13.06 -3.19 -65.85
N ASN A 280 -11.99 -3.92 -66.03
CA ASN A 280 -12.01 -5.26 -66.61
C ASN A 280 -12.36 -6.33 -65.55
N VAL A 281 -13.26 -7.26 -65.90
CA VAL A 281 -13.52 -8.45 -65.09
C VAL A 281 -12.88 -9.64 -65.83
N TYR A 282 -11.88 -10.26 -65.18
CA TYR A 282 -11.20 -11.44 -65.69
C TYR A 282 -11.73 -12.69 -65.00
N VAL A 283 -12.33 -13.61 -65.77
CA VAL A 283 -12.75 -14.91 -65.30
C VAL A 283 -11.69 -15.96 -65.72
N GLY A 284 -10.80 -16.30 -64.80
CA GLY A 284 -9.63 -17.13 -65.07
C GLY A 284 -9.85 -18.66 -65.04
N SER A 285 -11.13 -19.10 -64.92
CA SER A 285 -11.42 -20.54 -64.96
C SER A 285 -11.27 -21.10 -66.39
N THR A 286 -10.70 -22.27 -66.53
CA THR A 286 -10.53 -23.02 -67.80
C THR A 286 -11.65 -24.05 -68.02
N THR A 287 -12.71 -24.03 -67.24
CA THR A 287 -13.83 -24.97 -67.36
C THR A 287 -14.59 -24.72 -68.63
N ASN A 288 -14.62 -25.72 -69.55
CA ASN A 288 -15.38 -25.65 -70.78
C ASN A 288 -16.87 -25.70 -70.49
N SER A 289 -17.65 -24.90 -71.23
CA SER A 289 -19.08 -24.99 -71.22
C SER A 289 -19.58 -26.15 -72.11
N THR A 290 -20.20 -27.13 -71.51
CA THR A 290 -20.80 -28.27 -72.19
C THR A 290 -22.32 -28.31 -72.04
N THR A 291 -22.87 -27.55 -71.15
CA THR A 291 -24.29 -27.39 -70.87
C THR A 291 -24.59 -25.96 -70.41
N THR A 292 -25.84 -25.59 -70.24
CA THR A 292 -26.26 -24.29 -69.69
C THR A 292 -25.86 -24.10 -68.21
N THR A 293 -25.39 -25.14 -67.55
CA THR A 293 -24.99 -25.14 -66.12
C THR A 293 -23.51 -25.37 -65.93
N THR A 294 -22.69 -25.41 -66.99
CA THR A 294 -21.25 -25.59 -66.93
C THR A 294 -20.52 -24.48 -67.70
N GLY A 295 -19.29 -24.18 -67.33
CA GLY A 295 -18.45 -23.14 -67.93
C GLY A 295 -17.82 -22.20 -66.94
N ALA A 296 -16.82 -21.47 -67.38
CA ALA A 296 -16.15 -20.44 -66.57
C ALA A 296 -17.07 -19.25 -66.21
N LEU A 297 -17.96 -18.92 -67.13
CA LEU A 297 -19.01 -17.94 -66.90
C LEU A 297 -20.35 -18.56 -67.29
N ILE A 298 -21.29 -18.60 -66.42
CA ILE A 298 -22.67 -19.09 -66.65
C ILE A 298 -23.62 -17.90 -66.59
N VAL A 299 -24.32 -17.65 -67.71
CA VAL A 299 -25.30 -16.59 -67.82
C VAL A 299 -26.65 -17.20 -68.05
N ALA A 300 -27.56 -17.19 -67.08
CA ALA A 300 -28.91 -17.77 -67.17
C ALA A 300 -29.84 -16.94 -68.07
N GLY A 301 -29.52 -15.68 -68.27
CA GLY A 301 -30.29 -14.75 -69.13
C GLY A 301 -29.51 -14.34 -70.37
N GLY A 302 -29.87 -13.21 -70.95
CA GLY A 302 -29.17 -12.63 -72.07
C GLY A 302 -27.88 -11.89 -71.68
N VAL A 303 -26.90 -11.84 -72.64
CA VAL A 303 -25.72 -11.02 -72.50
C VAL A 303 -25.89 -9.76 -73.35
N GLY A 304 -25.87 -8.56 -72.63
CA GLY A 304 -25.86 -7.28 -73.32
C GLY A 304 -24.43 -6.82 -73.57
N VAL A 305 -24.07 -6.58 -74.81
CA VAL A 305 -22.75 -6.07 -75.19
C VAL A 305 -22.92 -4.75 -75.94
N ALA A 306 -22.39 -3.64 -75.35
CA ALA A 306 -22.54 -2.30 -75.93
C ALA A 306 -21.53 -2.02 -77.07
N GLY A 307 -20.51 -2.86 -77.22
CA GLY A 307 -19.46 -2.77 -78.26
C GLY A 307 -19.34 -4.05 -79.08
N GLN A 308 -18.17 -4.26 -79.68
CA GLN A 308 -17.88 -5.52 -80.42
C GLN A 308 -17.61 -6.68 -79.47
N ILE A 309 -18.08 -7.86 -79.84
CA ILE A 309 -17.71 -9.14 -79.22
C ILE A 309 -16.48 -9.69 -79.93
#